data_9092b055e69e7f40b2ffb7ed2eaea2e4
#
_entry.id   9092b055e69e7f40b2ffb7ed2eaea2e4
#
_cell.length_a   1.000
_cell.length_b   1.000
_cell.length_c   1.000
_cell.angle_alpha   90.00
_cell.angle_beta   90.00
_cell.angle_gamma   90.00
#
_symmetry.space_group_name_H-M   'P 1'
#
loop_
_entity.id
_entity.type
_entity.pdbx_description
1 polymer ?
#
loop_
_entity_poly.entity_id
_entity_poly.type
_entity_poly.pdbx_seq_one_letter_code
_entity_poly.pdbx_strand_id
1 'polypeptide(L)'
;FDIDANGILHVTAKERSTGREASITIQNTTTLSEEEIQRIIEEAKRHAEEDRRRREHAELKNALDSARVQAERVLQERQGAPEARARLEAAIGKAKELVERDAPDPELKAATEELLKAVEEYEKGAQAASGKGPDDVIDADYKPAD
;
A
#
# COMPACT_ATOMS: atom_id res chain seq x y z
N PHE A 1 33.58 5.12 34.19
CA PHE A 1 32.11 5.13 34.16
C PHE A 1 31.66 3.97 33.30
N ASP A 2 30.95 3.05 33.90
CA ASP A 2 30.37 1.88 33.20
C ASP A 2 28.91 1.77 33.53
N ILE A 3 28.07 1.51 32.51
CA ILE A 3 26.62 1.34 32.65
C ILE A 3 26.28 -0.08 32.22
N ASP A 4 25.74 -0.87 33.13
CA ASP A 4 25.36 -2.24 32.83
C ASP A 4 24.01 -2.32 32.03
N ALA A 5 23.66 -3.54 31.60
CA ALA A 5 22.44 -3.78 30.83
C ALA A 5 21.13 -3.44 31.58
N ASN A 6 21.21 -3.25 32.92
CA ASN A 6 20.09 -2.88 33.78
C ASN A 6 20.05 -1.36 34.04
N GLY A 7 20.94 -0.57 33.43
CA GLY A 7 21.03 0.87 33.62
C GLY A 7 21.68 1.28 34.92
N ILE A 8 22.41 0.39 35.59
CA ILE A 8 23.15 0.68 36.81
C ILE A 8 24.49 1.29 36.43
N LEU A 9 24.79 2.49 36.97
CA LEU A 9 26.03 3.20 36.73
C LEU A 9 27.07 2.81 37.80
N HIS A 10 28.20 2.24 37.34
CA HIS A 10 29.38 1.95 38.13
C HIS A 10 30.41 3.03 37.87
N VAL A 11 30.84 3.71 38.91
CA VAL A 11 31.88 4.73 38.83
C VAL A 11 33.10 4.24 39.64
N THR A 12 34.21 4.07 38.96
CA THR A 12 35.48 3.67 39.59
C THR A 12 36.52 4.76 39.40
N ALA A 13 37.15 5.19 40.49
CA ALA A 13 38.23 6.16 40.47
C ALA A 13 39.48 5.50 41.06
N LYS A 14 40.62 5.61 40.35
CA LYS A 14 41.91 5.09 40.80
C LYS A 14 42.95 6.20 40.85
N GLU A 15 43.53 6.40 42.02
CA GLU A 15 44.63 7.33 42.20
C GLU A 15 45.97 6.69 41.74
N ARG A 16 46.62 7.33 40.79
CA ARG A 16 47.85 6.79 40.19
C ARG A 16 49.06 6.79 41.12
N SER A 17 49.11 7.72 42.07
CA SER A 17 50.29 7.88 43.00
C SER A 17 50.30 6.86 44.11
N THR A 18 49.11 6.53 44.64
CA THR A 18 49.01 5.63 45.82
C THR A 18 48.38 4.27 45.45
N GLY A 19 47.84 4.11 44.27
CA GLY A 19 47.16 2.91 43.85
C GLY A 19 45.79 2.68 44.53
N ARG A 20 45.31 3.67 45.30
CA ARG A 20 44.02 3.58 45.95
C ARG A 20 42.90 3.63 44.91
N GLU A 21 41.91 2.77 45.09
CA GLU A 21 40.73 2.67 44.25
C GLU A 21 39.48 2.87 45.08
N ALA A 22 38.57 3.67 44.58
CA ALA A 22 37.25 3.86 45.16
C ALA A 22 36.20 3.61 44.07
N SER A 23 35.19 2.83 44.36
CA SER A 23 34.06 2.57 43.46
C SER A 23 32.76 2.91 44.14
N ILE A 24 31.82 3.46 43.35
CA ILE A 24 30.45 3.70 43.77
C ILE A 24 29.53 3.15 42.70
N THR A 25 28.47 2.49 43.14
CA THR A 25 27.41 2.02 42.27
C THR A 25 26.17 2.91 42.46
N ILE A 26 25.75 3.57 41.42
CA ILE A 26 24.57 4.42 41.44
C ILE A 26 23.44 3.66 40.78
N GLN A 27 22.48 3.20 41.57
CA GLN A 27 21.22 2.64 41.09
C GLN A 27 20.25 3.78 41.04
N ASN A 28 19.69 4.04 39.84
CA ASN A 28 18.66 5.06 39.71
C ASN A 28 17.39 4.53 40.41
N THR A 29 17.04 5.14 41.53
CA THR A 29 15.87 4.80 42.32
C THR A 29 14.58 5.40 41.75
N THR A 30 14.63 6.02 40.55
CA THR A 30 13.45 6.40 39.80
C THR A 30 12.90 5.19 39.03
N THR A 31 12.63 4.12 39.74
CA THR A 31 11.81 3.06 39.18
C THR A 31 10.41 3.60 38.97
N LEU A 32 9.98 3.65 37.68
CA LEU A 32 8.58 3.88 37.36
C LEU A 32 7.73 2.93 38.19
N SER A 33 6.64 3.43 38.76
CA SER A 33 5.68 2.56 39.44
C SER A 33 5.10 1.55 38.45
N GLU A 34 4.66 0.38 38.94
CA GLU A 34 4.03 -0.62 38.09
C GLU A 34 2.84 -0.01 37.30
N GLU A 35 2.11 0.91 37.89
CA GLU A 35 1.00 1.63 37.29
C GLU A 35 1.49 2.54 36.11
N GLU A 36 2.62 3.21 36.26
CA GLU A 36 3.22 4.02 35.20
C GLU A 36 3.73 3.15 34.05
N ILE A 37 4.32 2.01 34.36
CA ILE A 37 4.77 1.04 33.35
C ILE A 37 3.56 0.52 32.56
N GLN A 38 2.47 0.13 33.23
CA GLN A 38 1.27 -0.35 32.58
C GLN A 38 0.65 0.73 31.68
N ARG A 39 0.62 1.97 32.15
CA ARG A 39 0.11 3.10 31.37
C ARG A 39 0.92 3.34 30.09
N ILE A 40 2.26 3.27 30.19
CA ILE A 40 3.14 3.40 29.02
C ILE A 40 2.91 2.26 28.04
N ILE A 41 2.75 1.02 28.52
CA ILE A 41 2.48 -0.16 27.68
C ILE A 41 1.14 -0.02 26.96
N GLU A 42 0.09 0.41 27.64
CA GLU A 42 -1.22 0.61 27.05
C GLU A 42 -1.21 1.73 25.99
N GLU A 43 -0.54 2.83 26.29
CA GLU A 43 -0.35 3.93 25.35
C GLU A 43 0.43 3.49 24.09
N ALA A 44 1.52 2.75 24.27
CA ALA A 44 2.29 2.18 23.17
C ALA A 44 1.47 1.21 22.31
N LYS A 45 0.63 0.37 22.92
CA LYS A 45 -0.29 -0.53 22.20
C LYS A 45 -1.30 0.25 21.38
N ARG A 46 -1.89 1.30 21.96
CA ARG A 46 -2.85 2.16 21.27
C ARG A 46 -2.22 2.83 20.04
N HIS A 47 -1.02 3.39 20.20
CA HIS A 47 -0.30 3.99 19.09
C HIS A 47 0.07 2.99 18.00
N ALA A 48 0.49 1.78 18.38
CA ALA A 48 0.77 0.71 17.43
C ALA A 48 -0.46 0.31 16.61
N GLU A 49 -1.66 0.27 17.23
CA GLU A 49 -2.91 0.02 16.49
C GLU A 49 -3.30 1.17 15.56
N GLU A 50 -3.15 2.42 16.01
CA GLU A 50 -3.40 3.59 15.17
C GLU A 50 -2.46 3.62 13.96
N ASP A 51 -1.17 3.36 14.16
CA ASP A 51 -0.18 3.31 13.09
C ASP A 51 -0.44 2.17 12.11
N ARG A 52 -0.88 1.00 12.60
CA ARG A 52 -1.29 -0.10 11.75
C ARG A 52 -2.47 0.29 10.86
N ARG A 53 -3.52 0.89 11.44
CA ARG A 53 -4.68 1.36 10.67
C ARG A 53 -4.32 2.40 9.61
N ARG A 54 -3.45 3.35 9.97
CA ARG A 54 -2.95 4.36 9.02
C ARG A 54 -2.19 3.73 7.87
N ARG A 55 -1.37 2.72 8.17
CA ARG A 55 -0.62 1.97 7.14
C ARG A 55 -1.57 1.20 6.23
N GLU A 56 -2.51 0.43 6.79
CA GLU A 56 -3.50 -0.33 6.04
C GLU A 56 -4.33 0.60 5.12
N HIS A 57 -4.74 1.75 5.63
CA HIS A 57 -5.44 2.76 4.84
C HIS A 57 -4.59 3.30 3.68
N ALA A 58 -3.34 3.66 3.95
CA ALA A 58 -2.42 4.13 2.92
C ALA A 58 -2.14 3.07 1.85
N GLU A 59 -2.04 1.80 2.22
CA GLU A 59 -1.88 0.68 1.29
C GLU A 59 -3.09 0.52 0.36
N LEU A 60 -4.31 0.64 0.90
CA LEU A 60 -5.53 0.59 0.09
C LEU A 60 -5.63 1.76 -0.88
N LYS A 61 -5.29 2.95 -0.43
CA LYS A 61 -5.25 4.15 -1.27
C LYS A 61 -4.24 4.01 -2.41
N ASN A 62 -3.04 3.52 -2.11
CA ASN A 62 -2.00 3.27 -3.10
C ASN A 62 -2.39 2.16 -4.08
N ALA A 63 -3.08 1.11 -3.62
CA ALA A 63 -3.57 0.04 -4.47
C ALA A 63 -4.60 0.57 -5.48
N LEU A 64 -5.56 1.39 -5.02
CA LEU A 64 -6.57 2.01 -5.89
C LEU A 64 -5.93 2.96 -6.90
N ASP A 65 -4.97 3.79 -6.48
CA ASP A 65 -4.29 4.72 -7.38
C ASP A 65 -3.43 3.99 -8.42
N SER A 66 -2.75 2.92 -8.03
CA SER A 66 -2.00 2.05 -8.94
C SER A 66 -2.91 1.37 -9.97
N ALA A 67 -4.06 0.85 -9.53
CA ALA A 67 -5.05 0.27 -10.43
C ALA A 67 -5.62 1.31 -11.40
N ARG A 68 -5.86 2.55 -10.94
CA ARG A 68 -6.29 3.67 -11.78
C ARG A 68 -5.28 3.99 -12.87
N VAL A 69 -4.00 4.10 -12.53
CA VAL A 69 -2.93 4.37 -13.51
C VAL A 69 -2.83 3.26 -14.55
N GLN A 70 -2.96 2.00 -14.13
CA GLN A 70 -3.00 0.87 -15.07
C GLN A 70 -4.22 0.92 -15.97
N ALA A 71 -5.40 1.25 -15.44
CA ALA A 71 -6.64 1.39 -16.21
C ALA A 71 -6.54 2.50 -17.27
N GLU A 72 -5.98 3.65 -16.91
CA GLU A 72 -5.72 4.76 -17.85
C GLU A 72 -4.78 4.32 -18.99
N ARG A 73 -3.75 3.56 -18.67
CA ARG A 73 -2.83 3.01 -19.66
C ARG A 73 -3.52 2.05 -20.62
N VAL A 74 -4.32 1.10 -20.11
CA VAL A 74 -5.08 0.16 -20.94
C VAL A 74 -6.03 0.90 -21.87
N LEU A 75 -6.67 1.98 -21.38
CA LEU A 75 -7.56 2.82 -22.16
C LEU A 75 -6.87 3.53 -23.34
N GLN A 76 -5.59 3.87 -23.17
CA GLN A 76 -4.76 4.52 -24.21
C GLN A 76 -4.19 3.51 -25.20
N GLU A 77 -3.77 2.34 -24.74
CA GLU A 77 -3.08 1.34 -25.56
C GLU A 77 -4.03 0.46 -26.38
N ARG A 78 -5.29 0.33 -25.98
CA ARG A 78 -6.25 -0.59 -26.59
C ARG A 78 -7.53 0.12 -27.02
N GLN A 79 -8.11 -0.35 -28.13
CA GLN A 79 -9.43 0.07 -28.57
C GLN A 79 -10.45 -1.02 -28.23
N GLY A 80 -11.35 -0.72 -27.31
CA GLY A 80 -12.46 -1.59 -26.92
C GLY A 80 -13.81 -1.06 -27.38
N ALA A 81 -14.87 -1.82 -27.10
CA ALA A 81 -16.23 -1.42 -27.38
C ALA A 81 -16.59 -0.09 -26.67
N PRO A 82 -17.36 0.82 -27.31
CA PRO A 82 -17.68 2.14 -26.75
C PRO A 82 -18.33 2.07 -25.37
N GLU A 83 -19.19 1.09 -25.14
CA GLU A 83 -19.85 0.89 -23.84
C GLU A 83 -18.89 0.47 -22.73
N ALA A 84 -17.97 -0.46 -23.03
CA ALA A 84 -16.94 -0.88 -22.09
C ALA A 84 -15.97 0.26 -21.78
N ARG A 85 -15.64 1.08 -22.79
CA ARG A 85 -14.84 2.29 -22.63
C ARG A 85 -15.48 3.28 -21.67
N ALA A 86 -16.78 3.58 -21.85
CA ALA A 86 -17.49 4.50 -20.98
C ALA A 86 -17.55 4.01 -19.52
N ARG A 87 -17.73 2.70 -19.31
CA ARG A 87 -17.69 2.10 -17.96
C ARG A 87 -16.32 2.24 -17.31
N LEU A 88 -15.26 1.96 -18.07
CA LEU A 88 -13.88 2.09 -17.58
C LEU A 88 -13.53 3.54 -17.24
N GLU A 89 -13.91 4.51 -18.09
CA GLU A 89 -13.72 5.93 -17.84
C GLU A 89 -14.47 6.40 -16.57
N ALA A 90 -15.70 5.93 -16.37
CA ALA A 90 -16.46 6.22 -15.15
C ALA A 90 -15.82 5.64 -13.90
N ALA A 91 -15.32 4.40 -13.95
CA ALA A 91 -14.61 3.76 -12.84
C ALA A 91 -13.30 4.47 -12.50
N ILE A 92 -12.54 4.92 -13.51
CA ILE A 92 -11.33 5.74 -13.32
C ILE A 92 -11.67 7.07 -12.63
N GLY A 93 -12.73 7.76 -13.09
CA GLY A 93 -13.17 9.01 -12.46
C GLY A 93 -13.56 8.84 -11.00
N LYS A 94 -14.32 7.79 -10.69
CA LYS A 94 -14.68 7.43 -9.31
C LYS A 94 -13.47 7.11 -8.45
N ALA A 95 -12.52 6.33 -8.96
CA ALA A 95 -11.29 6.00 -8.26
C ALA A 95 -10.49 7.26 -7.91
N LYS A 96 -10.35 8.20 -8.84
CA LYS A 96 -9.67 9.48 -8.62
C LYS A 96 -10.34 10.29 -7.51
N GLU A 97 -11.65 10.43 -7.56
CA GLU A 97 -12.41 11.15 -6.53
C GLU A 97 -12.20 10.54 -5.13
N LEU A 98 -12.26 9.21 -5.02
CA LEU A 98 -12.09 8.51 -3.75
C LEU A 98 -10.69 8.67 -3.16
N VAL A 99 -9.65 8.66 -3.99
CA VAL A 99 -8.27 8.93 -3.57
C VAL A 99 -8.10 10.38 -3.12
N GLU A 100 -8.68 11.36 -3.84
CA GLU A 100 -8.56 12.79 -3.51
C GLU A 100 -9.28 13.17 -2.21
N ARG A 101 -10.47 12.60 -1.96
CA ARG A 101 -11.23 12.87 -0.74
C ARG A 101 -10.86 12.03 0.47
N ASP A 102 -9.83 11.18 0.35
CA ASP A 102 -9.38 10.28 1.42
C ASP A 102 -10.52 9.38 1.94
N ALA A 103 -11.15 8.65 1.03
CA ALA A 103 -12.36 7.86 1.29
C ALA A 103 -12.10 6.72 2.29
N PRO A 104 -13.12 6.26 3.05
CA PRO A 104 -13.00 5.16 4.00
C PRO A 104 -12.57 3.83 3.32
N ASP A 105 -11.86 2.98 4.07
CA ASP A 105 -11.33 1.69 3.60
C ASP A 105 -12.32 0.81 2.82
N PRO A 106 -13.59 0.65 3.25
CA PRO A 106 -14.57 -0.15 2.50
C PRO A 106 -14.84 0.40 1.10
N GLU A 107 -14.87 1.73 0.95
CA GLU A 107 -15.10 2.38 -0.34
C GLU A 107 -13.88 2.23 -1.26
N LEU A 108 -12.67 2.36 -0.71
CA LEU A 108 -11.42 2.15 -1.46
C LEU A 108 -11.32 0.71 -1.98
N LYS A 109 -11.64 -0.29 -1.15
CA LYS A 109 -11.65 -1.71 -1.54
C LYS A 109 -12.68 -1.99 -2.65
N ALA A 110 -13.92 -1.54 -2.46
CA ALA A 110 -14.99 -1.74 -3.43
C ALA A 110 -14.66 -1.08 -4.78
N ALA A 111 -14.10 0.13 -4.77
CA ALA A 111 -13.70 0.82 -5.98
C ALA A 111 -12.53 0.13 -6.70
N THR A 112 -11.59 -0.44 -5.96
CA THR A 112 -10.48 -1.21 -6.55
C THR A 112 -11.02 -2.44 -7.28
N GLU A 113 -11.93 -3.18 -6.66
CA GLU A 113 -12.56 -4.36 -7.29
C GLU A 113 -13.40 -3.98 -8.52
N GLU A 114 -14.18 -2.90 -8.42
CA GLU A 114 -15.00 -2.39 -9.53
C GLU A 114 -14.11 -1.98 -10.72
N LEU A 115 -13.04 -1.26 -10.45
CA LEU A 115 -12.10 -0.82 -11.45
C LEU A 115 -11.39 -1.99 -12.15
N LEU A 116 -10.92 -2.98 -11.39
CA LEU A 116 -10.28 -4.18 -11.96
C LEU A 116 -11.24 -4.98 -12.84
N LYS A 117 -12.51 -5.12 -12.45
CA LYS A 117 -13.55 -5.74 -13.29
C LYS A 117 -13.78 -4.95 -14.58
N ALA A 118 -13.85 -3.62 -14.49
CA ALA A 118 -14.03 -2.78 -15.67
C ALA A 118 -12.85 -2.89 -16.64
N VAL A 119 -11.61 -3.00 -16.14
CA VAL A 119 -10.43 -3.26 -16.96
C VAL A 119 -10.54 -4.61 -17.66
N GLU A 120 -10.89 -5.68 -16.95
CA GLU A 120 -11.02 -7.03 -17.50
C GLU A 120 -12.11 -7.09 -18.59
N GLU A 121 -13.27 -6.48 -18.37
CA GLU A 121 -14.34 -6.40 -19.37
C GLU A 121 -13.88 -5.63 -20.61
N TYR A 122 -13.18 -4.52 -20.42
CA TYR A 122 -12.64 -3.74 -21.53
C TYR A 122 -11.62 -4.51 -22.36
N GLU A 123 -10.69 -5.23 -21.71
CA GLU A 123 -9.68 -6.04 -22.37
C GLU A 123 -10.29 -7.22 -23.15
N LYS A 124 -11.29 -7.91 -22.58
CA LYS A 124 -12.01 -8.98 -23.27
C LYS A 124 -12.71 -8.45 -24.53
N GLY A 125 -13.35 -7.29 -24.42
CA GLY A 125 -13.99 -6.63 -25.56
C GLY A 125 -12.99 -6.22 -26.65
N ALA A 126 -11.83 -5.72 -26.27
CA ALA A 126 -10.76 -5.34 -27.19
C ALA A 126 -10.15 -6.57 -27.92
N GLN A 127 -9.98 -7.69 -27.23
CA GLN A 127 -9.49 -8.95 -27.85
C GLN A 127 -10.52 -9.53 -28.85
N ALA A 128 -11.82 -9.47 -28.52
CA ALA A 128 -12.87 -9.92 -29.43
C ALA A 128 -12.94 -9.06 -30.71
N ALA A 129 -12.65 -7.76 -30.60
CA ALA A 129 -12.61 -6.85 -31.75
C ALA A 129 -11.37 -7.05 -32.63
N SER A 130 -10.21 -7.40 -32.02
CA SER A 130 -8.97 -7.69 -32.77
C SER A 130 -8.94 -9.11 -33.38
N GLY A 131 -9.75 -10.04 -32.87
CA GLY A 131 -9.87 -11.42 -33.38
C GLY A 131 -10.76 -11.56 -34.62
N LYS A 132 -11.47 -10.52 -35.08
CA LYS A 132 -12.04 -10.43 -36.41
C LYS A 132 -10.99 -9.89 -37.38
N GLY A 133 -9.98 -10.69 -37.62
CA GLY A 133 -9.08 -10.49 -38.77
C GLY A 133 -9.89 -10.61 -40.08
N PRO A 134 -9.41 -10.01 -41.17
CA PRO A 134 -10.08 -10.04 -42.46
C PRO A 134 -9.86 -11.38 -43.15
N ASP A 135 -10.41 -12.46 -42.61
CA ASP A 135 -10.55 -13.75 -43.30
C ASP A 135 -11.98 -13.92 -43.82
N ASP A 136 -12.56 -12.84 -44.34
CA ASP A 136 -13.62 -12.94 -45.35
C ASP A 136 -12.94 -12.74 -46.72
N VAL A 137 -12.13 -13.71 -47.10
CA VAL A 137 -11.72 -13.88 -48.50
C VAL A 137 -13.00 -14.30 -49.21
N ILE A 138 -13.62 -13.33 -49.89
CA ILE A 138 -14.65 -13.58 -50.89
C ILE A 138 -13.99 -14.47 -51.94
N ASP A 139 -14.34 -15.74 -51.90
CA ASP A 139 -14.01 -16.70 -52.97
C ASP A 139 -14.75 -16.19 -54.23
N ALA A 140 -14.04 -15.39 -55.01
CA ALA A 140 -14.54 -14.95 -56.30
C ALA A 140 -14.46 -16.15 -57.22
N ASP A 141 -15.64 -16.80 -57.45
CA ASP A 141 -15.88 -17.80 -58.45
C ASP A 141 -15.42 -17.27 -59.82
N TYR A 142 -14.17 -17.56 -60.20
CA TYR A 142 -13.65 -17.35 -61.54
C TYR A 142 -14.22 -18.45 -62.46
N LYS A 143 -15.21 -18.14 -63.27
CA LYS A 143 -15.63 -18.94 -64.41
C LYS A 143 -14.79 -18.56 -65.64
N PRO A 144 -13.97 -19.46 -66.17
CA PRO A 144 -13.34 -19.21 -67.47
C PRO A 144 -14.42 -19.20 -68.58
N ALA A 145 -14.37 -18.21 -69.45
CA ALA A 145 -15.16 -18.18 -70.67
C ALA A 145 -14.51 -19.03 -71.75
N ASP A 146 -15.33 -19.87 -72.38
CA ASP A 146 -15.00 -20.64 -73.60
C ASP A 146 -14.81 -19.73 -74.76
#